data_814496991be199f625ee8f643a219236
#
_entry.id   814496991be199f625ee8f643a219236
#
_cell.length_a   1.000
_cell.length_b   1.000
_cell.length_c   1.000
_cell.angle_alpha   90.00
_cell.angle_beta   90.00
_cell.angle_gamma   90.00
#
_symmetry.space_group_name_H-M   'P 1'
#
loop_
_entity.id
_entity.type
_entity.pdbx_description
1 polymer ?
#
loop_
_entity_poly.entity_id
_entity_poly.type
_entity_poly.pdbx_seq_one_letter_code
_entity_poly.pdbx_strand_id
1 'polypeptide(L)'
;EMTDSIIKQVPNILENPIIVMESNTVSGRLVLFGDVYDSKNNPVLVALELNPTDRGGKNLNVIKVASAYGKEKNLQNFINKSKILYVEPNKERTHNWLSVNRLKLPLPSTRFGFFNNSISQSENNVNTKNDESSNDIKYSMGGLKAETADKSALEKAMELEKDGTDSEKIRKETGWFKGYDGKWRFEIDNSELEFKTDIEKNRAAAIELAKMKVKSAELEEKIVNNTATKAEENEYYNLDEKMIEYRKGVKLSDVINHPKLFEAYPQLKNVDVYYEISSVNRGVYSSNGNVIMLNPMHTIDEQKEAIIHEIQHAIQGIENFANGSNLEYWKNLGYSDEEAMAMYYNTAGEREARDVSARRDYNAEQRKNIRPDIDRKDVVFANSGDAGYSADENIMQNDFEKKVDQIENNTYNSNDVVTRGRTPKVLQDIGFNSLPVAMTKKHIYSVAVSEARAKNEGKYKKNTNYHDLGFNTVKQIYNKISD
;
A
#
# COMPACT_ATOMS: atom_id res chain seq x y z
N GLU A 1 32.91 -6.82 -2.70
CA GLU A 1 32.80 -6.69 -4.16
C GLU A 1 31.44 -7.23 -4.61
N MET A 2 30.77 -6.54 -5.53
CA MET A 2 29.47 -6.95 -6.06
C MET A 2 29.68 -8.02 -7.13
N THR A 3 29.29 -9.25 -6.82
CA THR A 3 29.28 -10.36 -7.79
C THR A 3 27.95 -10.42 -8.53
N ASP A 4 27.88 -11.16 -9.63
CA ASP A 4 26.62 -11.33 -10.40
C ASP A 4 25.50 -11.95 -9.58
N SER A 5 25.84 -12.89 -8.69
CA SER A 5 24.83 -13.48 -7.77
C SER A 5 24.27 -12.47 -6.79
N ILE A 6 25.04 -11.48 -6.36
CA ILE A 6 24.62 -10.41 -5.47
C ILE A 6 23.75 -9.39 -6.23
N ILE A 7 24.16 -9.06 -7.47
CA ILE A 7 23.36 -8.14 -8.31
C ILE A 7 21.96 -8.69 -8.59
N LYS A 8 21.84 -10.00 -8.81
CA LYS A 8 20.54 -10.67 -8.99
C LYS A 8 19.62 -10.60 -7.76
N GLN A 9 20.18 -10.27 -6.59
CA GLN A 9 19.42 -10.11 -5.34
C GLN A 9 19.03 -8.64 -5.05
N VAL A 10 19.49 -7.67 -5.86
CA VAL A 10 19.10 -6.26 -5.68
C VAL A 10 17.57 -6.06 -5.70
N PRO A 11 16.78 -6.72 -6.56
CA PRO A 11 15.32 -6.66 -6.48
C PRO A 11 14.77 -7.03 -5.10
N ASN A 12 15.32 -8.05 -4.44
CA ASN A 12 14.86 -8.45 -3.10
C ASN A 12 15.07 -7.33 -2.06
N ILE A 13 16.11 -6.50 -2.20
CA ILE A 13 16.32 -5.34 -1.31
C ILE A 13 15.23 -4.28 -1.55
N LEU A 14 14.79 -4.12 -2.79
CA LEU A 14 13.75 -3.17 -3.15
C LEU A 14 12.37 -3.60 -2.64
N GLU A 15 12.05 -4.89 -2.74
CA GLU A 15 10.76 -5.47 -2.35
C GLU A 15 10.65 -5.66 -0.84
N ASN A 16 11.74 -6.08 -0.18
CA ASN A 16 11.77 -6.45 1.23
C ASN A 16 12.94 -5.77 1.96
N PRO A 17 13.00 -4.43 2.00
CA PRO A 17 14.04 -3.73 2.73
C PRO A 17 13.91 -3.94 4.23
N ILE A 18 15.04 -3.86 4.94
CA ILE A 18 15.06 -3.79 6.41
C ILE A 18 15.01 -2.34 6.87
N ILE A 19 15.73 -1.47 6.18
CA ILE A 19 15.72 -0.03 6.49
C ILE A 19 15.62 0.75 5.18
N VAL A 20 14.74 1.76 5.16
CA VAL A 20 14.69 2.79 4.12
C VAL A 20 14.97 4.14 4.79
N MET A 21 15.83 4.94 4.18
CA MET A 21 16.18 6.26 4.72
C MET A 21 16.45 7.27 3.60
N GLU A 22 16.35 8.55 3.92
CA GLU A 22 16.83 9.61 3.04
C GLU A 22 18.37 9.56 2.96
N SER A 23 18.92 9.78 1.77
CA SER A 23 20.37 9.86 1.60
C SER A 23 20.92 11.13 2.28
N ASN A 24 21.89 10.97 3.16
CA ASN A 24 22.60 12.10 3.77
C ASN A 24 23.74 12.66 2.90
N THR A 25 24.02 12.06 1.75
CA THR A 25 25.11 12.46 0.85
C THR A 25 24.61 13.07 -0.45
N VAL A 26 23.42 12.71 -0.90
CA VAL A 26 22.82 13.22 -2.13
C VAL A 26 21.34 13.53 -1.87
N SER A 27 20.99 14.79 -1.93
CA SER A 27 19.58 15.23 -1.76
C SER A 27 18.65 14.60 -2.83
N GLY A 28 17.43 14.25 -2.44
CA GLY A 28 16.43 13.66 -3.33
C GLY A 28 16.65 12.17 -3.65
N ARG A 29 17.52 11.49 -2.91
CA ARG A 29 17.74 10.04 -3.01
C ARG A 29 17.27 9.31 -1.76
N LEU A 30 16.77 8.11 -1.98
CA LEU A 30 16.55 7.12 -0.92
C LEU A 30 17.70 6.11 -0.89
N VAL A 31 17.92 5.55 0.29
CA VAL A 31 18.87 4.48 0.52
C VAL A 31 18.18 3.33 1.21
N LEU A 32 18.33 2.14 0.67
CA LEU A 32 17.72 0.91 1.18
C LEU A 32 18.80 -0.09 1.55
N PHE A 33 18.58 -0.84 2.64
CA PHE A 33 19.32 -2.03 3.03
C PHE A 33 18.36 -3.20 3.20
N GLY A 34 18.80 -4.40 2.83
CA GLY A 34 18.13 -5.68 3.05
C GLY A 34 19.09 -6.75 3.53
N ASP A 35 18.67 -8.01 3.53
CA ASP A 35 19.48 -9.18 3.95
C ASP A 35 20.47 -9.64 2.87
N VAL A 36 21.04 -8.73 2.12
CA VAL A 36 22.00 -9.02 1.04
C VAL A 36 23.36 -8.45 1.40
N TYR A 37 24.39 -9.26 1.24
CA TYR A 37 25.77 -8.91 1.59
C TYR A 37 26.67 -9.10 0.38
N ASP A 38 27.70 -8.26 0.27
CA ASP A 38 28.74 -8.41 -0.76
C ASP A 38 29.72 -9.55 -0.43
N SER A 39 30.64 -9.85 -1.33
CA SER A 39 31.63 -10.92 -1.14
C SER A 39 32.57 -10.71 0.05
N LYS A 40 32.61 -9.53 0.64
CA LYS A 40 33.33 -9.18 1.86
C LYS A 40 32.45 -9.10 3.09
N ASN A 41 31.22 -9.61 2.99
CA ASN A 41 30.22 -9.59 4.04
C ASN A 41 29.79 -8.17 4.49
N ASN A 42 29.86 -7.18 3.59
CA ASN A 42 29.29 -5.86 3.87
C ASN A 42 27.84 -5.81 3.39
N PRO A 43 26.91 -5.20 4.15
CA PRO A 43 25.53 -5.06 3.71
C PRO A 43 25.43 -4.24 2.43
N VAL A 44 24.65 -4.74 1.48
CA VAL A 44 24.45 -4.07 0.19
C VAL A 44 23.49 -2.90 0.37
N LEU A 45 23.94 -1.73 -0.04
CA LEU A 45 23.19 -0.50 -0.13
C LEU A 45 22.64 -0.34 -1.54
N VAL A 46 21.35 -0.05 -1.67
CA VAL A 46 20.72 0.37 -2.93
C VAL A 46 20.30 1.82 -2.81
N ALA A 47 20.75 2.65 -3.73
CA ALA A 47 20.37 4.06 -3.80
C ALA A 47 19.38 4.28 -4.94
N LEU A 48 18.25 4.90 -4.60
CA LEU A 48 17.20 5.28 -5.53
C LEU A 48 17.19 6.79 -5.73
N GLU A 49 17.09 7.24 -6.96
CA GLU A 49 16.88 8.62 -7.34
C GLU A 49 15.41 8.82 -7.72
N LEU A 50 14.73 9.68 -6.96
CA LEU A 50 13.34 10.01 -7.16
C LEU A 50 13.22 11.11 -8.22
N ASN A 51 12.30 10.96 -9.16
CA ASN A 51 12.05 11.94 -10.22
C ASN A 51 13.33 12.47 -10.90
N PRO A 52 14.19 11.57 -11.43
CA PRO A 52 15.40 12.00 -12.11
C PRO A 52 15.06 12.89 -13.31
N THR A 53 15.95 13.84 -13.63
CA THR A 53 15.82 14.66 -14.83
C THR A 53 16.55 14.04 -16.01
N ASP A 54 16.04 14.24 -17.21
CA ASP A 54 16.76 13.96 -18.46
C ASP A 54 17.88 14.99 -18.71
N ARG A 55 18.58 14.85 -19.81
CA ARG A 55 19.65 15.80 -20.22
C ARG A 55 19.14 17.20 -20.52
N GLY A 56 17.86 17.36 -20.78
CA GLY A 56 17.19 18.64 -21.02
C GLY A 56 16.59 19.29 -19.75
N GLY A 57 16.76 18.63 -18.58
CA GLY A 57 16.25 19.14 -17.31
C GLY A 57 14.76 18.82 -17.07
N LYS A 58 14.11 17.98 -17.89
CA LYS A 58 12.72 17.56 -17.72
C LYS A 58 12.65 16.42 -16.72
N ASN A 59 11.74 16.51 -15.75
CA ASN A 59 11.45 15.41 -14.81
C ASN A 59 10.87 14.20 -15.53
N LEU A 60 11.38 13.02 -15.21
CA LEU A 60 11.01 11.77 -15.89
C LEU A 60 9.87 11.02 -15.21
N ASN A 61 9.38 11.45 -14.05
CA ASN A 61 8.33 10.78 -13.26
C ASN A 61 8.57 9.26 -13.11
N VAL A 62 9.78 8.89 -12.75
CA VAL A 62 10.23 7.52 -12.53
C VAL A 62 11.11 7.43 -11.30
N ILE A 63 11.26 6.23 -10.74
CA ILE A 63 12.30 5.93 -9.75
C ILE A 63 13.44 5.24 -10.48
N LYS A 64 14.65 5.75 -10.30
CA LYS A 64 15.84 5.22 -10.92
C LYS A 64 16.75 4.57 -9.89
N VAL A 65 17.14 3.32 -10.10
CA VAL A 65 18.24 2.71 -9.34
C VAL A 65 19.53 3.43 -9.74
N ALA A 66 20.02 4.27 -8.83
CA ALA A 66 21.19 5.10 -9.09
C ALA A 66 22.48 4.33 -8.87
N SER A 67 22.54 3.46 -7.85
CA SER A 67 23.70 2.59 -7.55
C SER A 67 23.31 1.47 -6.57
N ALA A 68 24.08 0.38 -6.60
CA ALA A 68 24.06 -0.69 -5.62
C ALA A 68 25.50 -1.12 -5.32
N TYR A 69 25.87 -1.18 -4.02
CA TYR A 69 27.23 -1.59 -3.60
C TYR A 69 27.27 -2.00 -2.13
N GLY A 70 28.27 -2.80 -1.74
CA GLY A 70 28.52 -3.13 -0.34
C GLY A 70 29.04 -1.94 0.44
N LYS A 71 28.43 -1.63 1.59
CA LYS A 71 28.80 -0.50 2.44
C LYS A 71 29.87 -0.90 3.46
N GLU A 72 31.15 -0.68 3.14
CA GLU A 72 32.28 -1.18 3.94
C GLU A 72 32.57 -0.41 5.24
N LYS A 73 32.32 0.90 5.31
CA LYS A 73 32.76 1.75 6.42
C LYS A 73 31.68 2.71 6.93
N ASN A 74 31.78 3.01 8.23
CA ASN A 74 30.98 4.05 8.88
C ASN A 74 29.45 3.84 8.78
N LEU A 75 28.97 2.59 8.70
CA LEU A 75 27.55 2.30 8.53
C LEU A 75 26.71 2.86 9.69
N GLN A 76 27.18 2.71 10.94
CA GLN A 76 26.49 3.30 12.11
C GLN A 76 26.36 4.83 12.00
N ASN A 77 27.45 5.50 11.63
CA ASN A 77 27.43 6.96 11.48
C ASN A 77 26.56 7.41 10.29
N PHE A 78 26.53 6.60 9.22
CA PHE A 78 25.69 6.83 8.07
C PHE A 78 24.21 6.74 8.43
N ILE A 79 23.81 5.71 9.19
CA ILE A 79 22.44 5.55 9.69
C ILE A 79 22.07 6.67 10.66
N ASN A 80 22.93 7.01 11.60
CA ASN A 80 22.66 8.06 12.59
C ASN A 80 22.47 9.47 11.99
N LYS A 81 23.05 9.71 10.80
CA LYS A 81 22.94 10.99 10.10
C LYS A 81 21.82 11.04 9.07
N SER A 82 21.21 9.91 8.78
CA SER A 82 20.13 9.79 7.80
C SER A 82 18.77 9.83 8.49
N LYS A 83 17.80 10.47 7.85
CA LYS A 83 16.41 10.37 8.31
C LYS A 83 15.86 9.01 7.93
N ILE A 84 15.52 8.19 8.92
CA ILE A 84 14.92 6.88 8.72
C ILE A 84 13.45 7.07 8.35
N LEU A 85 13.01 6.46 7.25
CA LEU A 85 11.65 6.50 6.74
C LEU A 85 10.90 5.20 7.01
N TYR A 86 11.60 4.08 7.06
CA TYR A 86 11.04 2.76 7.28
C TYR A 86 12.03 1.86 8.00
N VAL A 87 11.51 1.05 8.90
CA VAL A 87 12.21 -0.09 9.52
C VAL A 87 11.28 -1.29 9.44
N GLU A 88 11.79 -2.44 9.03
CA GLU A 88 11.06 -3.70 8.94
C GLU A 88 10.36 -4.03 10.28
N PRO A 89 9.03 -4.19 10.29
CA PRO A 89 8.27 -4.46 11.52
C PRO A 89 8.59 -5.82 12.17
N ASN A 90 9.10 -6.79 11.41
CA ASN A 90 9.54 -8.06 11.96
C ASN A 90 10.74 -7.85 12.87
N LYS A 91 10.47 -7.85 14.19
CA LYS A 91 11.48 -7.57 15.23
C LYS A 91 12.67 -8.53 15.18
N GLU A 92 12.43 -9.81 14.90
CA GLU A 92 13.47 -10.83 14.82
C GLU A 92 14.39 -10.57 13.61
N ARG A 93 13.81 -10.33 12.41
CA ARG A 93 14.56 -10.04 11.20
C ARG A 93 15.40 -8.77 11.35
N THR A 94 14.80 -7.70 11.86
CA THR A 94 15.49 -6.42 12.11
C THR A 94 16.58 -6.58 13.15
N HIS A 95 16.31 -7.26 14.28
CA HIS A 95 17.30 -7.49 15.34
C HIS A 95 18.49 -8.32 14.84
N ASN A 96 18.23 -9.37 14.07
CA ASN A 96 19.27 -10.21 13.48
C ASN A 96 20.17 -9.39 12.56
N TRP A 97 19.58 -8.58 11.67
CA TRP A 97 20.33 -7.73 10.76
C TRP A 97 21.19 -6.68 11.51
N LEU A 98 20.62 -6.02 12.51
CA LEU A 98 21.35 -5.06 13.34
C LEU A 98 22.50 -5.73 14.09
N SER A 99 22.26 -6.91 14.66
CA SER A 99 23.27 -7.67 15.41
C SER A 99 24.42 -8.12 14.53
N VAL A 100 24.13 -8.69 13.35
CA VAL A 100 25.13 -9.11 12.37
C VAL A 100 26.01 -7.93 11.94
N ASN A 101 25.42 -6.76 11.74
CA ASN A 101 26.14 -5.56 11.31
C ASN A 101 26.68 -4.72 12.48
N ARG A 102 26.51 -5.18 13.75
CA ARG A 102 26.92 -4.48 14.98
C ARG A 102 26.38 -3.06 15.08
N LEU A 103 25.13 -2.88 14.72
CA LEU A 103 24.46 -1.60 14.64
C LEU A 103 23.48 -1.40 15.79
N LYS A 104 23.28 -0.14 16.16
CA LYS A 104 22.18 0.32 16.98
C LYS A 104 21.38 1.35 16.16
N LEU A 105 20.08 1.15 16.08
CA LEU A 105 19.25 2.23 15.54
C LEU A 105 19.32 3.41 16.52
N PRO A 106 19.42 4.66 16.05
CA PRO A 106 19.16 5.80 16.91
C PRO A 106 17.77 5.56 17.52
N LEU A 107 17.67 5.78 18.84
CA LEU A 107 16.35 5.80 19.48
C LEU A 107 15.45 6.67 18.64
N PRO A 108 14.26 6.21 18.27
CA PRO A 108 13.36 7.06 17.51
C PRO A 108 13.14 8.31 18.35
N SER A 109 13.71 9.41 17.90
CA SER A 109 13.17 10.72 18.25
C SER A 109 11.77 10.68 17.68
N THR A 110 10.79 10.40 18.53
CA THR A 110 9.34 10.45 18.44
C THR A 110 8.77 11.04 17.14
N ARG A 111 9.01 10.38 16.01
CA ARG A 111 8.37 10.65 14.73
C ARG A 111 8.16 9.34 13.97
N PHE A 112 7.63 8.30 14.61
CA PHE A 112 6.63 7.51 13.95
C PHE A 112 5.35 8.35 14.03
N GLY A 113 5.30 9.38 13.22
CA GLY A 113 4.05 9.98 12.85
C GLY A 113 3.28 8.89 12.13
N PHE A 114 2.37 8.23 12.85
CA PHE A 114 1.18 7.74 12.17
C PHE A 114 0.66 8.97 11.44
N PHE A 115 0.73 8.96 10.11
CA PHE A 115 0.15 10.01 9.31
C PHE A 115 -1.33 10.05 9.67
N ASN A 116 -1.71 10.97 10.54
CA ASN A 116 -3.09 11.32 10.80
C ASN A 116 -3.60 12.03 9.53
N ASN A 117 -3.99 11.25 8.53
CA ASN A 117 -4.72 11.78 7.39
C ASN A 117 -6.16 11.99 7.83
N SER A 118 -6.40 13.11 8.47
CA SER A 118 -7.75 13.57 8.80
C SER A 118 -8.36 14.23 7.56
N ILE A 119 -9.44 13.67 7.07
CA ILE A 119 -10.17 14.20 5.91
C ILE A 119 -11.55 14.69 6.37
N SER A 120 -11.82 15.97 6.10
CA SER A 120 -13.12 16.58 6.36
C SER A 120 -14.15 16.18 5.29
N GLN A 121 -15.29 15.65 5.72
CA GLN A 121 -16.46 15.52 4.86
C GLN A 121 -17.37 16.72 5.09
N SER A 122 -17.63 17.48 4.06
CA SER A 122 -18.73 18.45 4.07
C SER A 122 -20.04 17.73 3.78
N GLU A 123 -20.98 17.87 4.71
CA GLU A 123 -22.32 17.31 4.60
C GLU A 123 -23.08 18.00 3.47
N ASN A 124 -23.56 17.22 2.51
CA ASN A 124 -24.72 17.60 1.72
C ASN A 124 -25.90 16.75 2.18
N ASN A 125 -26.81 17.40 2.91
CA ASN A 125 -28.11 16.86 3.31
C ASN A 125 -28.92 16.50 2.08
N VAL A 126 -29.19 15.22 1.89
CA VAL A 126 -30.32 14.75 1.10
C VAL A 126 -31.33 14.10 2.04
N ASN A 127 -32.41 14.81 2.28
CA ASN A 127 -33.59 14.30 3.00
C ASN A 127 -34.16 13.11 2.24
N THR A 128 -34.14 11.93 2.82
CA THR A 128 -35.06 10.85 2.46
C THR A 128 -35.91 10.44 3.67
N LYS A 129 -37.20 10.43 3.45
CA LYS A 129 -38.21 10.11 4.43
C LYS A 129 -38.13 8.67 4.89
N ASN A 130 -38.37 8.50 6.18
CA ASN A 130 -38.59 7.23 6.84
C ASN A 130 -39.78 6.46 6.24
N ASP A 131 -39.57 5.20 5.95
CA ASP A 131 -40.60 4.17 5.96
C ASP A 131 -40.09 2.96 6.74
N GLU A 132 -40.98 2.45 7.61
CA GLU A 132 -40.66 1.47 8.65
C GLU A 132 -40.59 0.03 8.12
N SER A 133 -39.70 -0.73 8.78
CA SER A 133 -39.68 -2.21 8.93
C SER A 133 -39.51 -3.09 7.70
N SER A 134 -38.30 -3.55 7.49
CA SER A 134 -38.00 -4.89 6.92
C SER A 134 -36.65 -5.38 7.44
N ASN A 135 -36.55 -6.68 7.70
CA ASN A 135 -35.30 -7.36 8.09
C ASN A 135 -34.25 -7.21 6.98
N ASP A 136 -33.29 -6.28 7.20
CA ASP A 136 -32.34 -5.84 6.21
C ASP A 136 -31.12 -6.77 6.17
N ILE A 137 -30.90 -7.40 5.03
CA ILE A 137 -29.78 -8.30 4.77
C ILE A 137 -28.61 -7.50 4.18
N LYS A 138 -27.40 -7.60 4.77
CA LYS A 138 -26.18 -6.81 4.48
C LYS A 138 -25.09 -7.66 3.78
N TYR A 139 -24.18 -7.05 2.97
CA TYR A 139 -23.19 -7.82 2.17
C TYR A 139 -21.85 -7.09 1.99
N SER A 140 -20.76 -7.87 2.02
CA SER A 140 -19.40 -7.49 1.59
C SER A 140 -19.08 -8.12 0.24
N MET A 141 -18.09 -7.60 -0.49
CA MET A 141 -17.62 -8.18 -1.74
C MET A 141 -16.35 -8.98 -1.51
N GLY A 142 -16.48 -10.31 -1.63
CA GLY A 142 -15.37 -11.26 -1.57
C GLY A 142 -14.83 -11.64 -2.94
N GLY A 143 -13.71 -12.35 -2.95
CA GLY A 143 -13.05 -12.82 -4.16
C GLY A 143 -12.48 -14.23 -4.05
N LEU A 144 -11.45 -14.51 -4.82
CA LEU A 144 -10.87 -15.85 -4.99
C LEU A 144 -10.20 -16.43 -3.75
N LYS A 145 -9.75 -15.56 -2.83
CA LYS A 145 -9.07 -15.96 -1.59
C LYS A 145 -10.04 -16.19 -0.43
N ALA A 146 -11.34 -15.95 -0.64
CA ALA A 146 -12.35 -16.33 0.34
C ALA A 146 -12.43 -17.85 0.44
N GLU A 147 -12.47 -18.40 1.66
CA GLU A 147 -12.59 -19.86 1.87
C GLU A 147 -13.95 -20.40 1.37
N THR A 148 -14.98 -19.53 1.33
CA THR A 148 -16.32 -19.86 0.84
C THR A 148 -16.52 -19.61 -0.66
N ALA A 149 -15.46 -19.24 -1.40
CA ALA A 149 -15.55 -18.98 -2.83
C ALA A 149 -16.00 -20.22 -3.62
N ASP A 150 -17.14 -20.14 -4.30
CA ASP A 150 -17.62 -21.20 -5.19
C ASP A 150 -16.82 -21.17 -6.51
N LYS A 151 -15.77 -22.01 -6.54
CA LYS A 151 -14.86 -22.10 -7.70
C LYS A 151 -15.55 -22.70 -8.92
N SER A 152 -16.52 -23.60 -8.73
CA SER A 152 -17.28 -24.21 -9.82
C SER A 152 -18.19 -23.18 -10.49
N ALA A 153 -18.88 -22.35 -9.71
CA ALA A 153 -19.65 -21.24 -10.24
C ALA A 153 -18.76 -20.18 -10.93
N LEU A 154 -17.52 -19.97 -10.42
CA LEU A 154 -16.56 -19.09 -11.08
C LEU A 154 -16.08 -19.64 -12.42
N GLU A 155 -15.73 -20.92 -12.51
CA GLU A 155 -15.36 -21.57 -13.79
C GLU A 155 -16.47 -21.38 -14.81
N LYS A 156 -17.72 -21.61 -14.42
CA LYS A 156 -18.89 -21.34 -15.27
C LYS A 156 -18.97 -19.86 -15.68
N ALA A 157 -18.71 -18.92 -14.76
CA ALA A 157 -18.72 -17.49 -15.07
C ALA A 157 -17.66 -17.12 -16.11
N MET A 158 -16.46 -17.71 -16.00
CA MET A 158 -15.36 -17.49 -16.94
C MET A 158 -15.66 -18.10 -18.33
N GLU A 159 -16.30 -19.25 -18.39
CA GLU A 159 -16.76 -19.84 -19.65
C GLU A 159 -17.82 -18.98 -20.33
N LEU A 160 -18.83 -18.55 -19.60
CA LEU A 160 -19.88 -17.65 -20.11
C LEU A 160 -19.30 -16.33 -20.60
N GLU A 161 -18.31 -15.76 -19.92
CA GLU A 161 -17.62 -14.53 -20.38
C GLU A 161 -16.87 -14.78 -21.69
N LYS A 162 -16.15 -15.91 -21.81
CA LYS A 162 -15.44 -16.30 -23.03
C LYS A 162 -16.39 -16.45 -24.22
N ASP A 163 -17.61 -16.92 -23.97
CA ASP A 163 -18.66 -17.07 -24.97
C ASP A 163 -19.38 -15.75 -25.30
N GLY A 164 -18.96 -14.64 -24.70
CA GLY A 164 -19.52 -13.29 -24.94
C GLY A 164 -20.88 -13.07 -24.27
N THR A 165 -21.20 -13.85 -23.23
CA THR A 165 -22.44 -13.67 -22.45
C THR A 165 -22.43 -12.33 -21.73
N ASP A 166 -23.57 -11.66 -21.70
CA ASP A 166 -23.75 -10.40 -20.97
C ASP A 166 -23.37 -10.53 -19.49
N SER A 167 -22.65 -9.53 -18.95
CA SER A 167 -22.10 -9.53 -17.60
C SER A 167 -23.15 -9.65 -16.50
N GLU A 168 -24.32 -9.03 -16.71
CA GLU A 168 -25.42 -9.11 -15.75
C GLU A 168 -26.10 -10.50 -15.77
N LYS A 169 -26.15 -11.14 -16.92
CA LYS A 169 -26.60 -12.53 -17.03
C LYS A 169 -25.64 -13.48 -16.32
N ILE A 170 -24.31 -13.29 -16.50
CA ILE A 170 -23.29 -14.05 -15.79
C ILE A 170 -23.50 -13.93 -14.28
N ARG A 171 -23.61 -12.70 -13.77
CA ARG A 171 -23.84 -12.43 -12.35
C ARG A 171 -25.09 -13.15 -11.81
N LYS A 172 -26.21 -13.04 -12.51
CA LYS A 172 -27.47 -13.67 -12.10
C LYS A 172 -27.44 -15.18 -12.07
N GLU A 173 -26.66 -15.80 -12.98
CA GLU A 173 -26.56 -17.25 -13.10
C GLU A 173 -25.53 -17.87 -12.17
N THR A 174 -24.46 -17.14 -11.84
CA THR A 174 -23.31 -17.69 -11.12
C THR A 174 -23.04 -17.02 -9.76
N GLY A 175 -23.60 -15.84 -9.51
CA GLY A 175 -23.26 -14.99 -8.37
C GLY A 175 -21.96 -14.21 -8.51
N TRP A 176 -21.15 -14.51 -9.55
CA TRP A 176 -19.87 -13.86 -9.80
C TRP A 176 -19.98 -12.71 -10.78
N PHE A 177 -19.25 -11.65 -10.54
CA PHE A 177 -19.15 -10.46 -11.41
C PHE A 177 -17.75 -9.85 -11.33
N LYS A 178 -17.39 -9.03 -12.32
CA LYS A 178 -16.12 -8.31 -12.29
C LYS A 178 -16.30 -6.91 -11.71
N GLY A 179 -15.41 -6.54 -10.80
CA GLY A 179 -15.31 -5.19 -10.28
C GLY A 179 -14.62 -4.22 -11.24
N TYR A 180 -14.35 -3.00 -10.77
CA TYR A 180 -13.70 -1.95 -11.57
C TYR A 180 -12.35 -2.34 -12.13
N ASP A 181 -11.56 -3.13 -11.37
CA ASP A 181 -10.23 -3.63 -11.72
C ASP A 181 -10.26 -4.89 -12.61
N GLY A 182 -11.45 -5.33 -13.01
CA GLY A 182 -11.62 -6.54 -13.83
C GLY A 182 -11.50 -7.86 -13.08
N LYS A 183 -11.22 -7.85 -11.78
CA LYS A 183 -11.12 -9.07 -10.98
C LYS A 183 -12.49 -9.58 -10.58
N TRP A 184 -12.61 -10.89 -10.41
CA TRP A 184 -13.85 -11.55 -10.05
C TRP A 184 -14.22 -11.36 -8.59
N ARG A 185 -15.51 -11.08 -8.34
CA ARG A 185 -16.12 -10.85 -7.04
C ARG A 185 -17.41 -11.63 -6.89
N PHE A 186 -17.78 -11.89 -5.64
CA PHE A 186 -19.10 -12.37 -5.25
C PHE A 186 -19.55 -11.68 -3.96
N GLU A 187 -20.84 -11.71 -3.67
CA GLU A 187 -21.38 -11.04 -2.47
C GLU A 187 -21.38 -11.99 -1.26
N ILE A 188 -20.86 -11.52 -0.12
CA ILE A 188 -20.91 -12.17 1.20
C ILE A 188 -22.02 -11.50 2.00
N ASP A 189 -22.96 -12.26 2.50
CA ASP A 189 -24.13 -11.79 3.24
C ASP A 189 -23.74 -11.22 4.62
N ASN A 190 -23.98 -9.94 4.84
CA ASN A 190 -23.74 -9.21 6.09
C ASN A 190 -24.98 -9.09 6.98
N SER A 191 -26.09 -9.75 6.66
CA SER A 191 -27.38 -9.61 7.40
C SER A 191 -27.28 -9.98 8.88
N GLU A 192 -26.36 -10.85 9.23
CA GLU A 192 -26.13 -11.31 10.61
C GLU A 192 -25.11 -10.45 11.38
N LEU A 193 -24.69 -9.30 10.80
CA LEU A 193 -23.74 -8.43 11.46
C LEU A 193 -24.38 -7.73 12.67
N GLU A 194 -23.87 -8.01 13.85
CA GLU A 194 -24.26 -7.40 15.09
C GLU A 194 -23.03 -6.94 15.90
N PHE A 195 -23.14 -5.80 16.57
CA PHE A 195 -22.13 -5.39 17.55
C PHE A 195 -22.28 -6.20 18.85
N LYS A 196 -21.16 -6.71 19.35
CA LYS A 196 -21.05 -7.40 20.65
C LYS A 196 -20.67 -6.46 21.78
N THR A 197 -20.17 -5.27 21.45
CA THR A 197 -19.58 -4.33 22.42
C THR A 197 -20.60 -3.29 22.88
N ASP A 198 -20.41 -2.83 24.13
CA ASP A 198 -21.21 -1.76 24.72
C ASP A 198 -20.75 -0.39 24.18
N ILE A 199 -21.66 0.30 23.49
CA ILE A 199 -21.39 1.58 22.86
C ILE A 199 -21.06 2.67 23.87
N GLU A 200 -21.72 2.71 25.03
CA GLU A 200 -21.45 3.73 26.04
C GLU A 200 -20.06 3.52 26.66
N LYS A 201 -19.65 2.27 26.84
CA LYS A 201 -18.28 1.95 27.24
C LYS A 201 -17.25 2.39 26.21
N ASN A 202 -17.55 2.18 24.93
CA ASN A 202 -16.67 2.60 23.83
C ASN A 202 -16.56 4.12 23.72
N ARG A 203 -17.67 4.85 23.93
CA ARG A 203 -17.69 6.32 24.00
C ARG A 203 -16.83 6.83 25.16
N ALA A 204 -17.03 6.26 26.35
CA ALA A 204 -16.24 6.65 27.53
C ALA A 204 -14.74 6.43 27.31
N ALA A 205 -14.36 5.29 26.74
CA ALA A 205 -12.97 4.99 26.42
C ALA A 205 -12.37 5.97 25.39
N ALA A 206 -13.12 6.31 24.33
CA ALA A 206 -12.67 7.29 23.34
C ALA A 206 -12.54 8.72 23.90
N ILE A 207 -13.39 9.09 24.86
CA ILE A 207 -13.27 10.38 25.60
C ILE A 207 -11.99 10.40 26.42
N GLU A 208 -11.65 9.30 27.09
CA GLU A 208 -10.38 9.23 27.85
C GLU A 208 -9.15 9.33 26.92
N LEU A 209 -9.17 8.68 25.75
CA LEU A 209 -8.12 8.85 24.75
C LEU A 209 -8.01 10.31 24.29
N ALA A 210 -9.14 10.99 24.03
CA ALA A 210 -9.13 12.39 23.64
C ALA A 210 -8.50 13.27 24.72
N LYS A 211 -8.81 13.05 26.00
CA LYS A 211 -8.17 13.78 27.11
C LYS A 211 -6.66 13.52 27.17
N MET A 212 -6.23 12.27 26.99
CA MET A 212 -4.80 11.94 26.92
C MET A 212 -4.08 12.69 25.80
N LYS A 213 -4.71 12.76 24.61
CA LYS A 213 -4.16 13.49 23.45
C LYS A 213 -4.00 14.98 23.73
N VAL A 214 -5.02 15.63 24.31
CA VAL A 214 -4.95 17.06 24.67
C VAL A 214 -3.83 17.30 25.65
N LYS A 215 -3.73 16.48 26.70
CA LYS A 215 -2.68 16.60 27.72
C LYS A 215 -1.29 16.35 27.14
N SER A 216 -1.15 15.37 26.25
CA SER A 216 0.11 15.08 25.55
C SER A 216 0.57 16.25 24.70
N ALA A 217 -0.36 16.89 23.95
CA ALA A 217 -0.04 18.07 23.13
C ALA A 217 0.42 19.28 23.97
N GLU A 218 -0.22 19.53 25.13
CA GLU A 218 0.20 20.58 26.07
C GLU A 218 1.61 20.34 26.60
N LEU A 219 1.96 19.09 26.93
CA LEU A 219 3.28 18.72 27.43
C LEU A 219 4.33 18.79 26.31
N GLU A 220 3.97 18.36 25.08
CA GLU A 220 4.85 18.45 23.91
C GLU A 220 5.24 19.91 23.63
N GLU A 221 4.28 20.83 23.68
CA GLU A 221 4.56 22.25 23.52
C GLU A 221 5.57 22.77 24.55
N LYS A 222 5.45 22.36 25.82
CA LYS A 222 6.42 22.74 26.87
C LYS A 222 7.81 22.12 26.62
N ILE A 223 7.87 20.87 26.14
CA ILE A 223 9.12 20.18 25.82
C ILE A 223 9.82 20.90 24.64
N VAL A 224 9.08 21.20 23.57
CA VAL A 224 9.61 21.91 22.40
C VAL A 224 10.15 23.28 22.76
N ASN A 225 9.46 24.00 23.68
CA ASN A 225 9.88 25.33 24.14
C ASN A 225 10.95 25.27 25.25
N ASN A 226 11.46 24.12 25.65
CA ASN A 226 12.41 23.90 26.73
C ASN A 226 11.92 24.48 28.09
N THR A 227 10.62 24.43 28.35
CA THR A 227 9.98 24.91 29.59
C THR A 227 9.43 23.77 30.44
N ALA A 228 9.46 22.54 29.93
CA ALA A 228 9.00 21.39 30.65
C ALA A 228 9.93 21.02 31.84
N THR A 229 9.33 20.66 32.95
CA THR A 229 10.04 19.99 34.05
C THR A 229 10.28 18.52 33.72
N LYS A 230 11.24 17.89 34.40
CA LYS A 230 11.49 16.46 34.22
C LYS A 230 10.29 15.58 34.58
N ALA A 231 9.44 16.04 35.48
CA ALA A 231 8.19 15.36 35.81
C ALA A 231 7.19 15.42 34.65
N GLU A 232 7.08 16.55 33.99
CA GLU A 232 6.23 16.76 32.81
C GLU A 232 6.74 15.97 31.60
N GLU A 233 8.06 15.90 31.38
CA GLU A 233 8.64 15.02 30.36
C GLU A 233 8.29 13.55 30.61
N ASN A 234 8.44 13.09 31.85
CA ASN A 234 8.07 11.71 32.22
C ASN A 234 6.55 11.46 32.04
N GLU A 235 5.71 12.43 32.39
CA GLU A 235 4.26 12.35 32.18
C GLU A 235 3.92 12.23 30.69
N TYR A 236 4.58 13.00 29.82
CA TYR A 236 4.43 12.92 28.37
C TYR A 236 4.71 11.51 27.84
N TYR A 237 5.86 10.92 28.19
CA TYR A 237 6.20 9.55 27.76
C TYR A 237 5.24 8.49 28.30
N ASN A 238 4.79 8.62 29.54
CA ASN A 238 3.80 7.72 30.12
C ASN A 238 2.44 7.81 29.41
N LEU A 239 2.04 9.01 29.00
CA LEU A 239 0.81 9.19 28.20
C LEU A 239 0.95 8.57 26.81
N ASP A 240 2.10 8.72 26.17
CA ASP A 240 2.36 8.12 24.86
C ASP A 240 2.29 6.59 24.92
N GLU A 241 2.93 5.95 25.93
CA GLU A 241 2.83 4.52 26.16
C GLU A 241 1.38 4.05 26.36
N LYS A 242 0.59 4.80 27.17
CA LYS A 242 -0.84 4.49 27.38
C LYS A 242 -1.66 4.62 26.11
N MET A 243 -1.41 5.63 25.29
CA MET A 243 -2.11 5.81 24.02
C MET A 243 -1.75 4.72 23.01
N ILE A 244 -0.49 4.27 22.99
CA ILE A 244 -0.05 3.13 22.16
C ILE A 244 -0.77 1.85 22.62
N GLU A 245 -0.83 1.59 23.94
CA GLU A 245 -1.53 0.42 24.47
C GLU A 245 -3.02 0.46 24.16
N TYR A 246 -3.65 1.63 24.32
CA TYR A 246 -5.06 1.82 23.99
C TYR A 246 -5.35 1.49 22.52
N ARG A 247 -4.48 1.93 21.58
CA ARG A 247 -4.66 1.71 20.15
C ARG A 247 -4.43 0.26 19.70
N LYS A 248 -3.88 -0.60 20.53
CA LYS A 248 -3.88 -2.05 20.26
C LYS A 248 -5.30 -2.60 20.17
N GLY A 249 -6.27 -1.93 20.81
CA GLY A 249 -7.69 -2.23 20.69
C GLY A 249 -8.06 -3.64 21.14
N VAL A 250 -9.13 -4.13 20.56
CA VAL A 250 -9.64 -5.50 20.72
C VAL A 250 -9.82 -6.14 19.35
N LYS A 251 -9.91 -7.47 19.28
CA LYS A 251 -10.06 -8.15 17.99
C LYS A 251 -11.43 -7.90 17.36
N LEU A 252 -11.49 -7.80 16.04
CA LEU A 252 -12.74 -7.61 15.31
C LEU A 252 -13.78 -8.67 15.66
N SER A 253 -13.34 -9.93 15.88
CA SER A 253 -14.21 -11.01 16.33
C SER A 253 -14.84 -10.78 17.71
N ASP A 254 -14.26 -9.92 18.55
CA ASP A 254 -14.81 -9.54 19.85
C ASP A 254 -15.73 -8.31 19.75
N VAL A 255 -15.60 -7.53 18.67
CA VAL A 255 -16.41 -6.33 18.39
C VAL A 255 -17.70 -6.67 17.69
N ILE A 256 -17.65 -7.55 16.69
CA ILE A 256 -18.84 -7.94 15.90
C ILE A 256 -19.08 -9.46 15.90
N ASN A 257 -20.36 -9.81 15.76
CA ASN A 257 -20.80 -11.12 15.31
C ASN A 257 -21.03 -11.07 13.81
N HIS A 258 -20.31 -11.88 13.04
CA HIS A 258 -20.47 -11.96 11.59
C HIS A 258 -20.00 -13.32 11.05
N PRO A 259 -20.81 -14.38 11.24
CA PRO A 259 -20.40 -15.76 10.92
C PRO A 259 -19.92 -15.92 9.48
N LYS A 260 -20.72 -15.48 8.49
CA LYS A 260 -20.42 -15.62 7.06
C LYS A 260 -19.15 -14.91 6.61
N LEU A 261 -18.89 -13.72 7.16
CA LEU A 261 -17.65 -13.00 6.88
C LEU A 261 -16.43 -13.75 7.42
N PHE A 262 -16.52 -14.21 8.67
CA PHE A 262 -15.43 -14.91 9.33
C PHE A 262 -15.23 -16.35 8.83
N GLU A 263 -16.24 -16.93 8.17
CA GLU A 263 -16.11 -18.16 7.39
C GLU A 263 -15.38 -17.90 6.06
N ALA A 264 -15.74 -16.83 5.37
CA ALA A 264 -15.08 -16.46 4.11
C ALA A 264 -13.63 -15.98 4.33
N TYR A 265 -13.38 -15.20 5.36
CA TYR A 265 -12.08 -14.61 5.69
C TYR A 265 -11.74 -14.78 7.17
N PRO A 266 -11.28 -15.96 7.61
CA PRO A 266 -10.94 -16.23 9.02
C PRO A 266 -9.90 -15.27 9.59
N GLN A 267 -8.97 -14.77 8.77
CA GLN A 267 -7.93 -13.83 9.16
C GLN A 267 -8.48 -12.47 9.62
N LEU A 268 -9.67 -12.05 9.16
CA LEU A 268 -10.32 -10.82 9.60
C LEU A 268 -10.66 -10.83 11.11
N LYS A 269 -10.78 -12.02 11.72
CA LYS A 269 -10.97 -12.14 13.18
C LYS A 269 -9.85 -11.46 13.96
N ASN A 270 -8.64 -11.40 13.37
CA ASN A 270 -7.43 -10.87 14.01
C ASN A 270 -7.17 -9.38 13.70
N VAL A 271 -8.05 -8.71 12.95
CA VAL A 271 -7.99 -7.25 12.77
C VAL A 271 -8.21 -6.60 14.13
N ASP A 272 -7.39 -5.64 14.50
CA ASP A 272 -7.57 -4.87 15.73
C ASP A 272 -8.59 -3.76 15.53
N VAL A 273 -9.39 -3.46 16.54
CA VAL A 273 -10.38 -2.38 16.52
C VAL A 273 -10.21 -1.53 17.77
N TYR A 274 -10.08 -0.22 17.60
CA TYR A 274 -10.10 0.73 18.70
C TYR A 274 -11.06 1.90 18.39
N TYR A 275 -11.41 2.64 19.45
CA TYR A 275 -12.39 3.73 19.35
C TYR A 275 -11.73 5.07 19.57
N GLU A 276 -11.94 6.01 18.63
CA GLU A 276 -11.38 7.35 18.70
C GLU A 276 -12.38 8.39 18.19
N ILE A 277 -12.48 9.52 18.90
CA ILE A 277 -13.31 10.64 18.46
C ILE A 277 -12.62 11.34 17.29
N SER A 278 -13.32 11.42 16.18
CA SER A 278 -12.87 12.16 14.99
C SER A 278 -13.95 13.14 14.56
N SER A 279 -13.55 14.37 14.21
CA SER A 279 -14.45 15.36 13.62
C SER A 279 -14.76 15.11 12.16
N VAL A 280 -14.03 14.18 11.52
CA VAL A 280 -14.02 14.00 10.06
C VAL A 280 -14.30 12.57 9.63
N ASN A 281 -13.88 11.57 10.40
CA ASN A 281 -14.00 10.16 10.02
C ASN A 281 -14.98 9.41 10.90
N ARG A 282 -15.83 8.57 10.29
CA ARG A 282 -16.65 7.59 10.98
C ARG A 282 -15.89 6.31 11.29
N GLY A 283 -15.01 5.91 10.39
CA GLY A 283 -14.06 4.81 10.49
C GLY A 283 -12.80 5.07 9.68
N VAL A 284 -11.76 4.31 9.93
CA VAL A 284 -10.52 4.26 9.12
C VAL A 284 -9.90 2.88 9.26
N TYR A 285 -9.62 2.21 8.15
CA TYR A 285 -8.78 1.02 8.14
C TYR A 285 -7.34 1.38 7.79
N SER A 286 -6.40 0.88 8.57
CA SER A 286 -4.96 0.98 8.31
C SER A 286 -4.39 -0.40 8.01
N SER A 287 -3.95 -0.61 6.78
CA SER A 287 -3.31 -1.86 6.35
C SER A 287 -1.98 -2.10 7.07
N ASN A 288 -1.19 -1.05 7.35
CA ASN A 288 0.10 -1.16 8.03
C ASN A 288 0.00 -1.71 9.45
N GLY A 289 -1.10 -1.39 10.17
CA GLY A 289 -1.35 -1.88 11.52
C GLY A 289 -2.34 -3.04 11.55
N ASN A 290 -2.97 -3.37 10.43
CA ASN A 290 -4.14 -4.26 10.36
C ASN A 290 -5.19 -3.89 11.42
N VAL A 291 -5.53 -2.60 11.46
CA VAL A 291 -6.37 -2.02 12.51
C VAL A 291 -7.48 -1.15 11.93
N ILE A 292 -8.67 -1.23 12.53
CA ILE A 292 -9.81 -0.35 12.27
C ILE A 292 -9.97 0.61 13.44
N MET A 293 -10.00 1.90 13.15
CA MET A 293 -10.47 2.93 14.06
C MET A 293 -11.96 3.15 13.80
N LEU A 294 -12.78 3.21 14.86
CA LEU A 294 -14.19 3.58 14.79
C LEU A 294 -14.47 4.79 15.66
N ASN A 295 -15.31 5.69 15.15
CA ASN A 295 -15.79 6.83 15.92
C ASN A 295 -17.08 6.46 16.66
N PRO A 296 -17.07 6.28 18.00
CA PRO A 296 -18.21 5.80 18.75
C PRO A 296 -19.26 6.90 19.02
N MET A 297 -19.02 8.13 18.56
CA MET A 297 -19.97 9.25 18.73
C MET A 297 -21.16 9.18 17.75
N HIS A 298 -21.05 8.37 16.72
CA HIS A 298 -22.10 8.10 15.75
C HIS A 298 -23.15 7.11 16.29
N THR A 299 -24.31 7.04 15.63
CA THR A 299 -25.36 6.04 15.92
C THR A 299 -24.85 4.62 15.63
N ILE A 300 -25.55 3.60 16.17
CA ILE A 300 -25.21 2.19 15.90
C ILE A 300 -25.22 1.90 14.40
N ASP A 301 -26.20 2.40 13.68
CA ASP A 301 -26.32 2.15 12.25
C ASP A 301 -25.21 2.81 11.44
N GLU A 302 -24.81 4.03 11.80
CA GLU A 302 -23.66 4.70 11.19
C GLU A 302 -22.32 3.98 11.53
N GLN A 303 -22.20 3.44 12.75
CA GLN A 303 -21.02 2.64 13.09
C GLN A 303 -21.00 1.29 12.35
N LYS A 304 -22.17 0.66 12.11
CA LYS A 304 -22.29 -0.53 11.25
C LYS A 304 -21.91 -0.22 9.80
N GLU A 305 -22.34 0.92 9.29
CA GLU A 305 -21.95 1.40 7.96
C GLU A 305 -20.44 1.58 7.87
N ALA A 306 -19.87 2.28 8.83
CA ALA A 306 -18.43 2.52 8.87
C ALA A 306 -17.63 1.22 8.97
N ILE A 307 -17.97 0.31 9.87
CA ILE A 307 -17.21 -0.93 10.04
C ILE A 307 -17.26 -1.83 8.81
N ILE A 308 -18.40 -1.88 8.09
CA ILE A 308 -18.52 -2.62 6.83
C ILE A 308 -17.63 -2.00 5.76
N HIS A 309 -17.60 -0.67 5.66
CA HIS A 309 -16.73 0.06 4.75
C HIS A 309 -15.25 -0.27 5.01
N GLU A 310 -14.82 -0.20 6.24
CA GLU A 310 -13.43 -0.48 6.62
C GLU A 310 -13.05 -1.96 6.46
N ILE A 311 -13.99 -2.87 6.71
CA ILE A 311 -13.80 -4.31 6.42
C ILE A 311 -13.62 -4.53 4.92
N GLN A 312 -14.36 -3.81 4.06
CA GLN A 312 -14.18 -3.93 2.61
C GLN A 312 -12.78 -3.51 2.18
N HIS A 313 -12.19 -2.46 2.78
CA HIS A 313 -10.79 -2.11 2.54
C HIS A 313 -9.82 -3.22 2.98
N ALA A 314 -10.09 -3.90 4.09
CA ALA A 314 -9.29 -5.04 4.50
C ALA A 314 -9.40 -6.20 3.49
N ILE A 315 -10.60 -6.49 2.97
CA ILE A 315 -10.82 -7.51 1.93
C ILE A 315 -10.10 -7.12 0.64
N GLN A 316 -10.14 -5.85 0.24
CA GLN A 316 -9.41 -5.34 -0.93
C GLN A 316 -7.92 -5.63 -0.82
N GLY A 317 -7.32 -5.41 0.35
CA GLY A 317 -5.92 -5.75 0.62
C GLY A 317 -5.66 -7.26 0.53
N ILE A 318 -6.54 -8.10 1.09
CA ILE A 318 -6.42 -9.56 1.04
C ILE A 318 -6.49 -10.07 -0.39
N GLU A 319 -7.47 -9.62 -1.16
CA GLU A 319 -7.74 -10.06 -2.54
C GLU A 319 -6.85 -9.39 -3.58
N ASN A 320 -6.09 -8.38 -3.20
CA ASN A 320 -5.38 -7.47 -4.11
C ASN A 320 -6.34 -6.78 -5.08
N PHE A 321 -7.54 -6.42 -4.63
CA PHE A 321 -8.46 -5.60 -5.39
C PHE A 321 -7.95 -4.17 -5.48
N ALA A 322 -8.55 -3.37 -6.37
CA ALA A 322 -8.27 -1.95 -6.45
C ALA A 322 -8.47 -1.28 -5.08
N ASN A 323 -7.44 -0.60 -4.60
CA ASN A 323 -7.44 0.02 -3.29
C ASN A 323 -8.26 1.32 -3.25
N GLY A 324 -8.65 1.72 -2.04
CA GLY A 324 -9.09 3.07 -1.75
C GLY A 324 -7.95 4.09 -1.86
N SER A 325 -8.28 5.33 -1.63
CA SER A 325 -7.31 6.43 -1.54
C SER A 325 -7.70 7.38 -0.39
N ASN A 326 -7.01 8.49 -0.27
CA ASN A 326 -7.39 9.56 0.63
C ASN A 326 -7.17 10.92 -0.03
N LEU A 327 -7.75 11.96 0.57
CA LEU A 327 -7.68 13.31 0.02
C LEU A 327 -6.24 13.83 -0.07
N GLU A 328 -5.43 13.56 0.96
CA GLU A 328 -4.03 13.98 1.02
C GLU A 328 -3.19 13.38 -0.11
N TYR A 329 -3.46 12.12 -0.45
CA TYR A 329 -2.83 11.46 -1.59
C TYR A 329 -3.01 12.28 -2.88
N TRP A 330 -4.24 12.71 -3.16
CA TRP A 330 -4.53 13.48 -4.38
C TRP A 330 -3.99 14.90 -4.33
N LYS A 331 -4.04 15.56 -3.16
CA LYS A 331 -3.40 16.87 -2.94
C LYS A 331 -1.89 16.82 -3.16
N ASN A 332 -1.23 15.78 -2.68
CA ASN A 332 0.21 15.58 -2.88
C ASN A 332 0.57 15.34 -4.36
N LEU A 333 -0.39 14.89 -5.18
CA LEU A 333 -0.25 14.82 -6.64
C LEU A 333 -0.50 16.16 -7.34
N GLY A 334 -0.82 17.23 -6.61
CA GLY A 334 -1.00 18.58 -7.14
C GLY A 334 -2.43 18.96 -7.50
N TYR A 335 -3.42 18.13 -7.13
CA TYR A 335 -4.84 18.47 -7.31
C TYR A 335 -5.29 19.50 -6.28
N SER A 336 -6.18 20.41 -6.68
CA SER A 336 -6.87 21.32 -5.76
C SER A 336 -7.75 20.54 -4.78
N ASP A 337 -8.23 21.19 -3.73
CA ASP A 337 -9.10 20.55 -2.73
C ASP A 337 -10.37 19.95 -3.35
N GLU A 338 -10.99 20.66 -4.31
CA GLU A 338 -12.19 20.20 -5.02
C GLU A 338 -11.89 19.02 -5.95
N GLU A 339 -10.80 19.10 -6.71
CA GLU A 339 -10.37 18.02 -7.60
C GLU A 339 -9.95 16.79 -6.79
N ALA A 340 -9.18 16.97 -5.73
CA ALA A 340 -8.75 15.88 -4.85
C ALA A 340 -9.95 15.17 -4.21
N MET A 341 -10.99 15.91 -3.82
CA MET A 341 -12.24 15.34 -3.32
C MET A 341 -12.95 14.52 -4.39
N ALA A 342 -13.05 15.03 -5.62
CA ALA A 342 -13.65 14.31 -6.74
C ALA A 342 -12.86 13.02 -7.07
N MET A 343 -11.53 13.09 -7.06
CA MET A 343 -10.65 11.94 -7.29
C MET A 343 -10.82 10.88 -6.20
N TYR A 344 -10.84 11.30 -4.92
CA TYR A 344 -11.10 10.41 -3.79
C TYR A 344 -12.46 9.71 -3.93
N TYR A 345 -13.52 10.47 -4.19
CA TYR A 345 -14.86 9.90 -4.37
C TYR A 345 -14.96 8.91 -5.52
N ASN A 346 -14.20 9.12 -6.58
CA ASN A 346 -14.21 8.27 -7.77
C ASN A 346 -13.14 7.17 -7.74
N THR A 347 -12.32 7.08 -6.68
CA THR A 347 -11.36 5.99 -6.53
C THR A 347 -12.07 4.65 -6.47
N ALA A 348 -11.61 3.68 -7.24
CA ALA A 348 -12.24 2.38 -7.41
C ALA A 348 -12.55 1.66 -6.09
N GLY A 349 -11.55 1.57 -5.18
CA GLY A 349 -11.74 0.93 -3.88
C GLY A 349 -12.71 1.67 -2.97
N GLU A 350 -12.69 3.02 -3.00
CA GLU A 350 -13.64 3.84 -2.25
C GLU A 350 -15.08 3.72 -2.77
N ARG A 351 -15.27 3.68 -4.09
CA ARG A 351 -16.58 3.45 -4.70
C ARG A 351 -17.12 2.07 -4.32
N GLU A 352 -16.28 1.04 -4.39
CA GLU A 352 -16.67 -0.32 -4.00
C GLU A 352 -17.06 -0.38 -2.52
N ALA A 353 -16.26 0.18 -1.61
CA ALA A 353 -16.55 0.19 -0.19
C ALA A 353 -17.83 0.97 0.15
N ARG A 354 -18.10 2.07 -0.55
CA ARG A 354 -19.38 2.81 -0.42
C ARG A 354 -20.56 2.04 -1.00
N ASP A 355 -20.40 1.36 -2.14
CA ASP A 355 -21.46 0.52 -2.71
C ASP A 355 -21.82 -0.61 -1.76
N VAL A 356 -20.81 -1.28 -1.17
CA VAL A 356 -21.01 -2.30 -0.12
C VAL A 356 -21.80 -1.72 1.05
N SER A 357 -21.46 -0.54 1.54
CA SER A 357 -22.16 0.12 2.65
C SER A 357 -23.58 0.54 2.28
N ALA A 358 -23.78 1.11 1.08
CA ALA A 358 -25.09 1.52 0.59
C ALA A 358 -26.05 0.34 0.35
N ARG A 359 -25.50 -0.80 -0.09
CA ARG A 359 -26.26 -2.03 -0.37
C ARG A 359 -26.54 -2.86 0.89
N ARG A 360 -26.04 -2.42 2.05
CA ARG A 360 -26.23 -3.12 3.32
C ARG A 360 -27.71 -3.45 3.62
N ASP A 361 -28.63 -2.58 3.17
CA ASP A 361 -30.05 -2.69 3.45
C ASP A 361 -30.86 -3.42 2.35
N TYR A 362 -30.19 -3.95 1.31
CA TYR A 362 -30.83 -4.68 0.23
C TYR A 362 -31.18 -6.11 0.63
N ASN A 363 -32.43 -6.54 0.41
CA ASN A 363 -32.81 -7.94 0.54
C ASN A 363 -32.30 -8.78 -0.65
N ALA A 364 -32.41 -10.10 -0.58
CA ALA A 364 -31.92 -11.02 -1.61
C ALA A 364 -32.51 -10.73 -3.01
N GLU A 365 -33.78 -10.30 -3.09
CA GLU A 365 -34.43 -9.96 -4.35
C GLU A 365 -33.90 -8.64 -4.92
N GLN A 366 -33.76 -7.61 -4.09
CA GLN A 366 -33.19 -6.32 -4.50
C GLN A 366 -31.78 -6.50 -5.05
N ARG A 367 -30.94 -7.33 -4.43
CA ARG A 367 -29.58 -7.60 -4.93
C ARG A 367 -29.53 -8.36 -6.21
N LYS A 368 -30.41 -9.36 -6.37
CA LYS A 368 -30.54 -10.06 -7.63
C LYS A 368 -30.96 -9.11 -8.76
N ASN A 369 -31.75 -8.09 -8.45
CA ASN A 369 -32.30 -7.15 -9.44
C ASN A 369 -31.47 -5.87 -9.61
N ILE A 370 -30.79 -5.40 -8.54
CA ILE A 370 -29.93 -4.21 -8.57
C ILE A 370 -28.47 -4.69 -8.53
N ARG A 371 -27.76 -4.53 -9.62
CA ARG A 371 -26.35 -4.90 -9.69
C ARG A 371 -25.47 -3.98 -8.83
N PRO A 372 -24.31 -4.46 -8.35
CA PRO A 372 -23.28 -3.59 -7.78
C PRO A 372 -22.89 -2.45 -8.73
N ASP A 373 -22.44 -1.32 -8.17
CA ASP A 373 -21.85 -0.24 -8.96
C ASP A 373 -20.52 -0.75 -9.55
N ILE A 374 -20.55 -1.10 -10.82
CA ILE A 374 -19.40 -1.58 -11.60
C ILE A 374 -19.22 -0.77 -12.88
N ASP A 375 -19.92 0.37 -12.99
CA ASP A 375 -19.76 1.27 -14.12
C ASP A 375 -18.40 1.97 -14.04
N ARG A 376 -17.56 1.72 -15.05
CA ARG A 376 -16.21 2.30 -15.13
C ARG A 376 -16.20 3.78 -15.52
N LYS A 377 -17.35 4.38 -15.78
CA LYS A 377 -17.42 5.79 -16.07
C LYS A 377 -16.94 6.60 -14.87
N ASP A 378 -16.00 7.49 -15.11
CA ASP A 378 -15.41 8.39 -14.11
C ASP A 378 -14.66 7.69 -12.95
N VAL A 379 -14.42 6.38 -13.03
CA VAL A 379 -13.63 5.65 -12.04
C VAL A 379 -12.15 6.03 -12.15
N VAL A 380 -11.55 6.30 -11.02
CA VAL A 380 -10.14 6.63 -10.86
C VAL A 380 -9.45 5.50 -10.09
N PHE A 381 -8.22 5.20 -10.46
CA PHE A 381 -7.38 4.25 -9.74
C PHE A 381 -6.25 5.00 -9.04
N ALA A 382 -6.15 4.83 -7.72
CA ALA A 382 -5.07 5.42 -6.93
C ALA A 382 -3.72 4.84 -7.36
N ASN A 383 -3.71 3.54 -7.69
CA ASN A 383 -2.55 2.85 -8.24
C ASN A 383 -2.88 2.38 -9.66
N SER A 384 -2.00 2.62 -10.60
CA SER A 384 -2.20 2.18 -11.97
C SER A 384 -2.20 0.63 -12.12
N GLY A 385 -1.67 -0.11 -11.14
CA GLY A 385 -1.79 -1.58 -11.04
C GLY A 385 -3.20 -2.07 -10.72
N ASP A 386 -4.02 -1.23 -10.09
CA ASP A 386 -5.39 -1.56 -9.69
C ASP A 386 -6.38 -1.54 -10.87
N ALA A 387 -5.99 -0.99 -12.01
CA ALA A 387 -6.86 -0.85 -13.17
C ALA A 387 -7.15 -2.16 -13.95
N GLY A 388 -6.77 -3.30 -13.39
CA GLY A 388 -7.02 -4.62 -13.99
C GLY A 388 -6.18 -4.89 -15.24
N TYR A 389 -4.98 -4.34 -15.27
CA TYR A 389 -4.03 -4.45 -16.39
C TYR A 389 -3.23 -5.76 -16.36
N SER A 390 -3.87 -6.91 -16.29
CA SER A 390 -3.19 -8.16 -16.67
C SER A 390 -2.78 -8.16 -18.17
N ALA A 391 -3.46 -7.38 -19.00
CA ALA A 391 -3.06 -7.14 -20.39
C ALA A 391 -1.87 -6.17 -20.49
N ASP A 392 -1.78 -5.15 -19.64
CA ASP A 392 -0.71 -4.14 -19.70
C ASP A 392 0.59 -4.60 -19.05
N GLU A 393 0.56 -5.48 -18.05
CA GLU A 393 1.79 -6.08 -17.52
C GLU A 393 2.49 -6.92 -18.59
N ASN A 394 1.74 -7.73 -19.33
CA ASN A 394 2.27 -8.45 -20.49
C ASN A 394 2.72 -7.50 -21.61
N ILE A 395 2.01 -6.40 -21.84
CA ILE A 395 2.40 -5.39 -22.84
C ILE A 395 3.65 -4.63 -22.38
N MET A 396 3.72 -4.22 -21.11
CA MET A 396 4.91 -3.59 -20.53
C MET A 396 6.10 -4.54 -20.49
N GLN A 397 5.87 -5.81 -20.15
CA GLN A 397 6.86 -6.88 -20.23
C GLN A 397 7.42 -7.02 -21.64
N ASN A 398 6.53 -7.20 -22.61
CA ASN A 398 6.90 -7.35 -24.02
C ASN A 398 7.62 -6.10 -24.56
N ASP A 399 7.18 -4.90 -24.15
CA ASP A 399 7.84 -3.65 -24.53
C ASP A 399 9.23 -3.51 -23.89
N PHE A 400 9.39 -3.86 -22.63
CA PHE A 400 10.68 -3.88 -21.94
C PHE A 400 11.63 -4.88 -22.60
N GLU A 401 11.21 -6.13 -22.80
CA GLU A 401 12.00 -7.15 -23.46
C GLU A 401 12.42 -6.75 -24.88
N LYS A 402 11.48 -6.21 -25.63
CA LYS A 402 11.75 -5.66 -26.96
C LYS A 402 12.79 -4.54 -26.94
N LYS A 403 12.74 -3.64 -25.96
CA LYS A 403 13.74 -2.58 -25.79
C LYS A 403 15.09 -3.15 -25.39
N VAL A 404 15.13 -4.18 -24.54
CA VAL A 404 16.36 -4.90 -24.18
C VAL A 404 16.97 -5.56 -25.42
N ASP A 405 16.17 -6.20 -26.28
CA ASP A 405 16.60 -6.77 -27.55
C ASP A 405 17.15 -5.72 -28.51
N GLN A 406 16.49 -4.56 -28.58
CA GLN A 406 16.98 -3.44 -29.38
C GLN A 406 18.32 -2.91 -28.88
N ILE A 407 18.56 -2.93 -27.55
CA ILE A 407 19.85 -2.54 -26.96
C ILE A 407 20.90 -3.59 -27.30
N GLU A 408 20.58 -4.87 -27.22
CA GLU A 408 21.47 -5.98 -27.61
C GLU A 408 21.87 -5.86 -29.07
N ASN A 409 20.90 -5.68 -29.96
CA ASN A 409 21.08 -5.59 -31.41
C ASN A 409 21.57 -4.22 -31.89
N ASN A 410 21.81 -3.28 -30.96
CA ASN A 410 22.25 -1.91 -31.25
C ASN A 410 21.28 -1.08 -32.12
N THR A 411 20.00 -1.40 -32.06
CA THR A 411 18.93 -0.72 -32.80
C THR A 411 18.12 0.27 -31.93
N TYR A 412 18.39 0.31 -30.62
CA TYR A 412 17.74 1.23 -29.70
C TYR A 412 18.33 2.65 -29.81
N ASN A 413 17.59 3.56 -30.40
CA ASN A 413 18.05 4.92 -30.70
C ASN A 413 17.60 5.98 -29.68
N SER A 414 16.73 5.64 -28.73
CA SER A 414 16.23 6.60 -27.73
C SER A 414 17.28 6.87 -26.66
N ASN A 415 17.35 8.13 -26.19
CA ASN A 415 18.07 8.53 -24.98
C ASN A 415 17.21 8.37 -23.72
N ASP A 416 15.95 7.96 -23.86
CA ASP A 416 15.01 7.77 -22.77
C ASP A 416 15.41 6.58 -21.91
N VAL A 417 14.88 6.56 -20.70
CA VAL A 417 15.02 5.42 -19.80
C VAL A 417 14.12 4.27 -20.27
N VAL A 418 14.60 3.06 -20.05
CA VAL A 418 13.78 1.85 -20.23
C VAL A 418 13.10 1.58 -18.92
N THR A 419 11.77 1.53 -18.90
CA THR A 419 10.97 1.35 -17.70
C THR A 419 10.46 -0.08 -17.59
N ARG A 420 10.43 -0.60 -16.38
CA ARG A 420 9.78 -1.84 -16.03
C ARG A 420 9.36 -1.87 -14.57
N GLY A 421 8.27 -2.59 -14.32
CA GLY A 421 7.72 -2.70 -12.96
C GLY A 421 7.34 -1.36 -12.38
N ARG A 422 7.05 -1.36 -11.10
CA ARG A 422 6.62 -0.17 -10.36
C ARG A 422 7.40 -0.02 -9.08
N THR A 423 7.20 1.12 -8.43
CA THR A 423 7.69 1.36 -7.07
C THR A 423 7.32 0.19 -6.17
N PRO A 424 8.29 -0.46 -5.51
CA PRO A 424 8.02 -1.53 -4.56
C PRO A 424 6.97 -1.13 -3.53
N LYS A 425 6.11 -2.07 -3.14
CA LYS A 425 4.98 -1.81 -2.23
C LYS A 425 5.44 -1.15 -0.93
N VAL A 426 6.54 -1.59 -0.34
CA VAL A 426 7.11 -1.00 0.88
C VAL A 426 7.41 0.50 0.75
N LEU A 427 7.82 0.97 -0.43
CA LEU A 427 8.03 2.38 -0.68
C LEU A 427 6.71 3.13 -0.87
N GLN A 428 5.73 2.49 -1.48
CA GLN A 428 4.37 3.04 -1.59
C GLN A 428 3.73 3.17 -0.20
N ASP A 429 3.91 2.17 0.66
CA ASP A 429 3.36 2.13 2.02
C ASP A 429 3.93 3.25 2.93
N ILE A 430 5.13 3.76 2.63
CA ILE A 430 5.72 4.93 3.32
C ILE A 430 5.53 6.25 2.54
N GLY A 431 4.57 6.30 1.61
CA GLY A 431 4.08 7.53 0.98
C GLY A 431 4.74 7.89 -0.35
N PHE A 432 5.49 6.97 -0.99
CA PHE A 432 6.01 7.24 -2.34
C PHE A 432 5.02 6.82 -3.42
N ASN A 433 4.90 7.66 -4.45
CA ASN A 433 4.02 7.40 -5.58
C ASN A 433 4.39 6.11 -6.32
N SER A 434 3.38 5.41 -6.84
CA SER A 434 3.56 4.28 -7.75
C SER A 434 4.08 4.75 -9.11
N LEU A 435 5.41 4.84 -9.24
CA LEU A 435 6.09 5.24 -10.47
C LEU A 435 6.78 4.04 -11.12
N PRO A 436 6.92 4.00 -12.46
CA PRO A 436 7.70 2.98 -13.13
C PRO A 436 9.15 2.98 -12.66
N VAL A 437 9.72 1.80 -12.41
CA VAL A 437 11.17 1.64 -12.18
C VAL A 437 11.88 1.73 -13.52
N ALA A 438 12.94 2.50 -13.58
CA ALA A 438 13.63 2.81 -14.82
C ALA A 438 15.12 2.51 -14.78
N MET A 439 15.63 2.06 -15.92
CA MET A 439 17.06 1.93 -16.17
C MET A 439 17.46 2.67 -17.43
N THR A 440 18.69 3.16 -17.45
CA THR A 440 19.25 3.73 -18.69
C THR A 440 19.79 2.61 -19.60
N LYS A 441 19.78 2.85 -20.91
CA LYS A 441 20.46 1.99 -21.91
C LYS A 441 21.86 1.57 -21.48
N LYS A 442 22.62 2.52 -20.91
CA LYS A 442 23.97 2.26 -20.40
C LYS A 442 23.99 1.23 -19.27
N HIS A 443 23.06 1.33 -18.30
CA HIS A 443 22.99 0.38 -17.19
C HIS A 443 22.61 -1.02 -17.70
N ILE A 444 21.57 -1.13 -18.54
CA ILE A 444 21.18 -2.40 -19.16
C ILE A 444 22.37 -3.05 -19.86
N TYR A 445 23.07 -2.28 -20.70
CA TYR A 445 24.23 -2.76 -21.43
C TYR A 445 25.38 -3.20 -20.50
N SER A 446 25.74 -2.39 -19.50
CA SER A 446 26.84 -2.71 -18.58
C SER A 446 26.57 -3.91 -17.68
N VAL A 447 25.29 -4.16 -17.34
CA VAL A 447 24.90 -5.36 -16.59
C VAL A 447 24.92 -6.62 -17.48
N ALA A 448 24.52 -6.48 -18.75
CA ALA A 448 24.40 -7.60 -19.66
C ALA A 448 25.72 -8.11 -20.23
N VAL A 449 26.74 -7.25 -20.43
CA VAL A 449 27.97 -7.60 -21.16
C VAL A 449 29.22 -7.58 -20.29
N SER A 450 30.23 -8.36 -20.71
CA SER A 450 31.55 -8.31 -20.11
C SER A 450 32.33 -7.05 -20.54
N GLU A 451 33.35 -6.67 -19.76
CA GLU A 451 34.27 -5.59 -20.12
C GLU A 451 34.99 -5.88 -21.46
N ALA A 452 35.36 -7.14 -21.67
CA ALA A 452 36.01 -7.58 -22.91
C ALA A 452 35.07 -7.36 -24.13
N ARG A 453 33.80 -7.75 -24.01
CA ARG A 453 32.81 -7.51 -25.08
C ARG A 453 32.60 -6.02 -25.31
N ALA A 454 32.50 -5.22 -24.26
CA ALA A 454 32.33 -3.77 -24.38
C ALA A 454 33.52 -3.10 -25.08
N LYS A 455 34.75 -3.56 -24.83
CA LYS A 455 35.97 -3.09 -25.54
C LYS A 455 35.94 -3.47 -27.02
N ASN A 456 35.59 -4.71 -27.32
CA ASN A 456 35.52 -5.22 -28.70
C ASN A 456 34.43 -4.48 -29.51
N GLU A 457 33.32 -4.11 -28.88
CA GLU A 457 32.24 -3.36 -29.52
C GLU A 457 32.45 -1.82 -29.55
N GLY A 458 33.61 -1.34 -29.05
CA GLY A 458 33.92 0.11 -28.99
C GLY A 458 33.00 0.89 -28.01
N LYS A 459 32.31 0.22 -27.12
CA LYS A 459 31.36 0.79 -26.17
C LYS A 459 31.87 0.91 -24.73
N TYR A 460 33.14 0.53 -24.54
CA TYR A 460 33.78 0.59 -23.22
C TYR A 460 33.80 2.01 -22.65
N LYS A 461 33.42 2.14 -21.38
CA LYS A 461 33.51 3.38 -20.62
C LYS A 461 34.35 3.16 -19.36
N LYS A 462 35.41 3.95 -19.18
CA LYS A 462 36.21 3.97 -17.95
C LYS A 462 35.29 4.29 -16.75
N ASN A 463 35.53 3.65 -15.62
CA ASN A 463 34.68 3.76 -14.40
C ASN A 463 33.27 3.21 -14.55
N THR A 464 33.03 2.27 -15.45
CA THR A 464 31.77 1.52 -15.53
C THR A 464 32.06 0.07 -15.14
N ASN A 465 31.31 -0.49 -14.20
CA ASN A 465 31.36 -1.90 -13.86
C ASN A 465 30.56 -2.70 -14.90
N TYR A 466 31.18 -3.75 -15.45
CA TYR A 466 30.55 -4.67 -16.41
C TYR A 466 30.37 -6.03 -15.74
N HIS A 467 29.23 -6.68 -15.91
CA HIS A 467 28.81 -7.83 -15.10
C HIS A 467 28.59 -9.13 -15.88
N ASP A 468 28.52 -9.08 -17.20
CA ASP A 468 28.39 -10.25 -18.09
C ASP A 468 27.23 -11.21 -17.78
N LEU A 469 26.10 -10.67 -17.29
CA LEU A 469 24.90 -11.47 -16.94
C LEU A 469 24.16 -12.00 -18.17
N GLY A 470 24.37 -11.43 -19.33
CA GLY A 470 23.60 -11.67 -20.55
C GLY A 470 22.26 -10.92 -20.58
N PHE A 471 21.81 -10.55 -21.78
CA PHE A 471 20.58 -9.79 -21.96
C PHE A 471 19.33 -10.56 -21.53
N ASN A 472 19.29 -11.88 -21.73
CA ASN A 472 18.19 -12.72 -21.27
C ASN A 472 18.04 -12.70 -19.74
N THR A 473 19.16 -12.68 -19.02
CA THR A 473 19.13 -12.55 -17.55
C THR A 473 18.63 -11.16 -17.12
N VAL A 474 19.03 -10.12 -17.84
CA VAL A 474 18.52 -8.75 -17.57
C VAL A 474 17.00 -8.68 -17.73
N LYS A 475 16.43 -9.30 -18.76
CA LYS A 475 14.99 -9.40 -18.92
C LYS A 475 14.31 -10.07 -17.72
N GLN A 476 14.91 -11.14 -17.20
CA GLN A 476 14.35 -11.93 -16.08
C GLN A 476 14.51 -11.27 -14.71
N ILE A 477 15.60 -10.55 -14.45
CA ILE A 477 15.82 -9.84 -13.18
C ILE A 477 14.66 -8.89 -12.88
N TYR A 478 14.17 -8.22 -13.90
CA TYR A 478 13.09 -7.24 -13.76
C TYR A 478 11.68 -7.85 -13.74
N ASN A 479 11.52 -9.12 -14.12
CA ASN A 479 10.23 -9.81 -13.96
C ASN A 479 9.85 -10.03 -12.50
N LYS A 480 10.84 -10.01 -11.59
CA LYS A 480 10.64 -10.19 -10.15
C LYS A 480 10.36 -8.89 -9.38
N ILE A 481 10.41 -7.74 -10.02
CA ILE A 481 10.08 -6.45 -9.39
C ILE A 481 8.59 -6.13 -9.48
N SER A 482 7.83 -6.90 -10.24
CA SER A 482 6.40 -6.69 -10.49
C SER A 482 5.49 -7.70 -9.78
N ASP A 483 6.03 -8.74 -9.16
CA ASP A 483 5.33 -9.73 -8.34
C ASP A 483 5.42 -9.37 -6.86
#